data_220e24156d0b81dae68029719f201c12
#
_entry.id   220e24156d0b81dae68029719f201c12
#
_cell.length_a   1.000
_cell.length_b   1.000
_cell.length_c   1.000
_cell.angle_alpha   90.00
_cell.angle_beta   90.00
_cell.angle_gamma   90.00
#
_symmetry.space_group_name_H-M   'P 1'
#
loop_
_entity.id
_entity.type
_entity.pdbx_description
1 polymer ?
#
loop_
_entity_poly.entity_id
_entity_poly.type
_entity_poly.pdbx_seq_one_letter_code
_entity_poly.pdbx_strand_id
1 'polypeptide(L)'
;GIGPSIDLVRGAAIVELVHLATLVHDDVLDGADQRHGADTPNRTHGAHAAVLFGDALFAHALVLASEHTSSKLCSIVARASRDVCSGEVCQTFSRDNSALSLADYQRQIRMKTAVLFEAACRVGALVAGYPQVHIDACAAFGLHLGIAYQMYDDFVDLLQDDAKAGKTLGTDAASGKLTLPMLLERDRRKADILSE
;
A
#
# COMPACT_ATOMS: atom_id res chain seq x y z
N GLY A 1 16.41 20.38 20.98
CA GLY A 1 15.65 20.01 19.80
C GLY A 1 14.19 20.36 20.03
N ILE A 2 13.59 21.13 19.15
CA ILE A 2 12.16 21.37 19.14
C ILE A 2 11.52 20.05 18.68
N GLY A 3 10.65 19.46 19.51
CA GLY A 3 9.88 18.28 19.12
C GLY A 3 8.98 18.54 17.91
N PRO A 4 8.44 17.50 17.25
CA PRO A 4 7.55 17.69 16.11
C PRO A 4 6.33 18.54 16.53
N SER A 5 5.89 19.43 15.62
CA SER A 5 4.68 20.22 15.87
C SER A 5 3.45 19.30 15.98
N ILE A 6 2.43 19.71 16.70
CA ILE A 6 1.17 18.95 16.84
C ILE A 6 0.54 18.67 15.46
N ASP A 7 0.66 19.62 14.52
CA ASP A 7 0.13 19.43 13.17
C ASP A 7 0.90 18.37 12.39
N LEU A 8 2.23 18.26 12.58
CA LEU A 8 3.03 17.20 11.98
C LEU A 8 2.63 15.83 12.54
N VAL A 9 2.42 15.73 13.85
CA VAL A 9 1.93 14.50 14.51
C VAL A 9 0.55 14.12 13.97
N ARG A 10 -0.36 15.10 13.84
CA ARG A 10 -1.69 14.87 13.24
C ARG A 10 -1.59 14.38 11.79
N GLY A 11 -0.75 15.03 10.98
CA GLY A 11 -0.52 14.61 9.60
C GLY A 11 -0.01 13.17 9.50
N ALA A 12 0.94 12.78 10.35
CA ALA A 12 1.43 11.41 10.43
C ALA A 12 0.33 10.42 10.86
N ALA A 13 -0.46 10.77 11.90
CA ALA A 13 -1.55 9.93 12.39
C ALA A 13 -2.64 9.73 11.33
N ILE A 14 -2.97 10.74 10.53
CA ILE A 14 -3.94 10.62 9.43
C ILE A 14 -3.47 9.58 8.40
N VAL A 15 -2.21 9.66 7.97
CA VAL A 15 -1.65 8.70 7.00
C VAL A 15 -1.60 7.29 7.58
N GLU A 16 -1.21 7.16 8.85
CA GLU A 16 -1.17 5.87 9.55
C GLU A 16 -2.56 5.26 9.70
N LEU A 17 -3.60 6.04 10.01
CA LEU A 17 -4.97 5.54 10.07
C LEU A 17 -5.47 5.02 8.72
N VAL A 18 -5.14 5.71 7.62
CA VAL A 18 -5.42 5.20 6.26
C VAL A 18 -4.69 3.89 6.02
N HIS A 19 -3.40 3.82 6.36
CA HIS A 19 -2.60 2.61 6.22
C HIS A 19 -3.19 1.45 7.04
N LEU A 20 -3.50 1.66 8.32
CA LEU A 20 -4.13 0.63 9.17
C LEU A 20 -5.48 0.16 8.61
N ALA A 21 -6.30 1.08 8.11
CA ALA A 21 -7.57 0.73 7.48
C ALA A 21 -7.37 -0.20 6.27
N THR A 22 -6.39 0.11 5.41
CA THR A 22 -6.08 -0.74 4.26
C THR A 22 -5.58 -2.10 4.68
N LEU A 23 -4.71 -2.19 5.70
CA LEU A 23 -4.21 -3.46 6.23
C LEU A 23 -5.34 -4.34 6.78
N VAL A 24 -6.29 -3.75 7.51
CA VAL A 24 -7.46 -4.48 8.05
C VAL A 24 -8.33 -5.04 6.92
N HIS A 25 -8.56 -4.26 5.86
CA HIS A 25 -9.32 -4.71 4.70
C HIS A 25 -8.55 -5.80 3.91
N ASP A 26 -7.25 -5.62 3.71
CA ASP A 26 -6.39 -6.61 3.04
C ASP A 26 -6.40 -7.96 3.78
N ASP A 27 -6.35 -7.95 5.13
CA ASP A 27 -6.43 -9.17 5.94
C ASP A 27 -7.74 -9.94 5.73
N VAL A 28 -8.84 -9.23 5.45
CA VAL A 28 -10.12 -9.88 5.10
C VAL A 28 -10.07 -10.45 3.68
N LEU A 29 -9.55 -9.67 2.72
CA LEU A 29 -9.50 -10.07 1.31
C LEU A 29 -8.56 -11.26 1.06
N ASP A 30 -7.46 -11.31 1.82
CA ASP A 30 -6.46 -12.35 1.72
C ASP A 30 -6.71 -13.52 2.69
N GLY A 31 -7.73 -13.43 3.57
CA GLY A 31 -8.03 -14.43 4.59
C GLY A 31 -6.91 -14.60 5.61
N ALA A 32 -6.14 -13.55 5.88
CA ALA A 32 -4.99 -13.61 6.77
C ALA A 32 -5.41 -13.76 8.24
N ASP A 33 -4.85 -14.76 8.91
CA ASP A 33 -5.08 -15.01 10.33
C ASP A 33 -4.13 -14.21 11.23
N GLN A 34 -2.92 -13.95 10.75
CA GLN A 34 -1.88 -13.27 11.53
C GLN A 34 -1.17 -12.20 10.71
N ARG A 35 -0.80 -11.11 11.40
CA ARG A 35 0.04 -10.02 10.87
C ARG A 35 1.06 -9.60 11.92
N HIS A 36 2.35 -9.62 11.57
CA HIS A 36 3.46 -9.30 12.50
C HIS A 36 3.40 -10.08 13.82
N GLY A 37 2.99 -11.36 13.77
CA GLY A 37 2.90 -12.23 14.94
C GLY A 37 1.69 -11.99 15.85
N ALA A 38 0.76 -11.11 15.48
CA ALA A 38 -0.51 -10.88 16.17
C ALA A 38 -1.69 -11.39 15.34
N ASP A 39 -2.75 -11.84 16.01
CA ASP A 39 -3.98 -12.24 15.35
C ASP A 39 -4.66 -11.01 14.72
N THR A 40 -5.17 -11.18 13.50
CA THR A 40 -5.87 -10.12 12.77
C THR A 40 -7.27 -9.86 13.33
N PRO A 41 -7.86 -8.66 13.12
CA PRO A 41 -9.28 -8.42 13.44
C PRO A 41 -10.21 -9.40 12.75
N ASN A 42 -9.88 -9.83 11.52
CA ASN A 42 -10.63 -10.85 10.78
C ASN A 42 -10.69 -12.19 11.54
N ARG A 43 -9.54 -12.64 12.05
CA ARG A 43 -9.47 -13.88 12.85
C ARG A 43 -10.22 -13.78 14.17
N THR A 44 -10.07 -12.66 14.89
CA THR A 44 -10.58 -12.51 16.26
C THR A 44 -12.06 -12.16 16.32
N HIS A 45 -12.58 -11.40 15.34
CA HIS A 45 -13.94 -10.86 15.35
C HIS A 45 -14.75 -11.18 14.08
N GLY A 46 -14.13 -11.83 13.11
CA GLY A 46 -14.74 -12.17 11.81
C GLY A 46 -14.76 -11.04 10.80
N ALA A 47 -14.98 -11.38 9.54
CA ALA A 47 -14.85 -10.49 8.40
C ALA A 47 -15.75 -9.24 8.48
N HIS A 48 -17.01 -9.38 8.92
CA HIS A 48 -17.92 -8.25 9.05
C HIS A 48 -17.42 -7.19 10.02
N ALA A 49 -16.94 -7.62 11.20
CA ALA A 49 -16.42 -6.68 12.20
C ALA A 49 -15.12 -6.03 11.73
N ALA A 50 -14.25 -6.78 11.04
CA ALA A 50 -13.02 -6.26 10.49
C ALA A 50 -13.28 -5.19 9.41
N VAL A 51 -14.23 -5.44 8.48
CA VAL A 51 -14.61 -4.43 7.47
C VAL A 51 -15.11 -3.15 8.14
N LEU A 52 -16.06 -3.25 9.09
CA LEU A 52 -16.58 -2.09 9.80
C LEU A 52 -15.49 -1.34 10.58
N PHE A 53 -14.52 -2.06 11.13
CA PHE A 53 -13.39 -1.45 11.83
C PHE A 53 -12.47 -0.67 10.86
N GLY A 54 -12.16 -1.26 9.70
CA GLY A 54 -11.43 -0.56 8.64
C GLY A 54 -12.15 0.69 8.15
N ASP A 55 -13.46 0.61 7.93
CA ASP A 55 -14.30 1.76 7.54
C ASP A 55 -14.28 2.86 8.60
N ALA A 56 -14.34 2.48 9.88
CA ALA A 56 -14.25 3.45 10.99
C ALA A 56 -12.90 4.16 11.04
N LEU A 57 -11.78 3.44 10.79
CA LEU A 57 -10.44 4.03 10.70
C LEU A 57 -10.36 5.02 9.52
N PHE A 58 -10.87 4.65 8.34
CA PHE A 58 -10.94 5.56 7.19
C PHE A 58 -11.75 6.81 7.48
N ALA A 59 -12.95 6.64 8.04
CA ALA A 59 -13.81 7.76 8.39
C ALA A 59 -13.12 8.70 9.38
N HIS A 60 -12.44 8.14 10.39
CA HIS A 60 -11.71 8.95 11.39
C HIS A 60 -10.53 9.69 10.76
N ALA A 61 -9.78 9.06 9.86
CA ALA A 61 -8.70 9.73 9.11
C ALA A 61 -9.23 10.93 8.30
N LEU A 62 -10.39 10.78 7.65
CA LEU A 62 -11.02 11.87 6.89
C LEU A 62 -11.51 13.00 7.80
N VAL A 63 -12.07 12.69 8.98
CA VAL A 63 -12.46 13.72 9.97
C VAL A 63 -11.24 14.52 10.37
N LEU A 64 -10.16 13.86 10.82
CA LEU A 64 -8.93 14.54 11.21
C LEU A 64 -8.33 15.38 10.07
N ALA A 65 -8.37 14.87 8.84
CA ALA A 65 -7.89 15.59 7.67
C ALA A 65 -8.74 16.83 7.35
N SER A 66 -10.06 16.77 7.57
CA SER A 66 -10.99 17.88 7.33
C SER A 66 -10.87 19.00 8.36
N GLU A 67 -10.46 18.67 9.59
CA GLU A 67 -10.23 19.63 10.68
C GLU A 67 -8.89 20.37 10.55
N HIS A 68 -8.01 19.94 9.64
CA HIS A 68 -6.75 20.60 9.42
C HIS A 68 -6.94 21.95 8.71
N THR A 69 -6.17 22.97 9.11
CA THR A 69 -6.26 24.32 8.55
C THR A 69 -6.01 24.42 7.05
N SER A 70 -5.24 23.46 6.49
CA SER A 70 -4.99 23.36 5.05
C SER A 70 -5.93 22.36 4.40
N SER A 71 -6.83 22.84 3.54
CA SER A 71 -7.70 21.99 2.70
C SER A 71 -6.91 21.09 1.74
N LYS A 72 -5.65 21.44 1.44
CA LYS A 72 -4.76 20.61 0.60
C LYS A 72 -4.48 19.26 1.27
N LEU A 73 -4.34 19.21 2.60
CA LEU A 73 -4.09 17.95 3.32
C LEU A 73 -5.23 16.97 3.09
N CYS A 74 -6.46 17.39 3.31
CA CYS A 74 -7.65 16.56 3.06
C CYS A 74 -7.69 16.06 1.60
N SER A 75 -7.41 16.93 0.63
CA SER A 75 -7.36 16.55 -0.78
C SER A 75 -6.28 15.51 -1.09
N ILE A 76 -5.09 15.63 -0.50
CA ILE A 76 -3.99 14.64 -0.66
C ILE A 76 -4.42 13.29 -0.13
N VAL A 77 -4.93 13.25 1.09
CA VAL A 77 -5.35 12.01 1.77
C VAL A 77 -6.50 11.33 1.01
N ALA A 78 -7.53 12.08 0.64
CA ALA A 78 -8.68 11.55 -0.08
C ALA A 78 -8.29 10.96 -1.45
N ARG A 79 -7.39 11.62 -2.19
CA ARG A 79 -6.86 11.08 -3.47
C ARG A 79 -6.05 9.81 -3.26
N ALA A 80 -5.16 9.81 -2.27
CA ALA A 80 -4.36 8.63 -1.95
C ALA A 80 -5.25 7.44 -1.57
N SER A 81 -6.25 7.66 -0.69
CA SER A 81 -7.21 6.63 -0.30
C SER A 81 -7.98 6.06 -1.49
N ARG A 82 -8.49 6.93 -2.38
CA ARG A 82 -9.15 6.50 -3.61
C ARG A 82 -8.24 5.65 -4.48
N ASP A 83 -6.98 6.08 -4.65
CA ASP A 83 -6.05 5.40 -5.55
C ASP A 83 -5.63 4.05 -4.97
N VAL A 84 -5.43 3.93 -3.63
CA VAL A 84 -5.19 2.65 -2.94
C VAL A 84 -6.37 1.69 -3.15
N CYS A 85 -7.61 2.13 -2.88
CA CYS A 85 -8.80 1.31 -3.11
C CYS A 85 -8.92 0.87 -4.59
N SER A 86 -8.64 1.78 -5.53
CA SER A 86 -8.66 1.45 -6.96
C SER A 86 -7.56 0.44 -7.33
N GLY A 87 -6.38 0.55 -6.72
CA GLY A 87 -5.27 -0.40 -6.89
C GLY A 87 -5.66 -1.79 -6.40
N GLU A 88 -6.31 -1.90 -5.23
CA GLU A 88 -6.80 -3.15 -4.68
C GLU A 88 -7.87 -3.80 -5.57
N VAL A 89 -8.84 -3.00 -6.03
CA VAL A 89 -9.84 -3.47 -6.99
C VAL A 89 -9.18 -4.00 -8.26
N CYS A 90 -8.25 -3.24 -8.85
CA CYS A 90 -7.54 -3.69 -10.06
C CYS A 90 -6.76 -4.99 -9.81
N GLN A 91 -6.08 -5.14 -8.68
CA GLN A 91 -5.33 -6.34 -8.34
C GLN A 91 -6.29 -7.54 -8.15
N THR A 92 -7.37 -7.36 -7.41
CA THR A 92 -8.36 -8.41 -7.16
C THR A 92 -9.00 -8.93 -8.45
N PHE A 93 -9.37 -8.04 -9.37
CA PHE A 93 -9.95 -8.44 -10.66
C PHE A 93 -8.93 -8.97 -11.68
N SER A 94 -7.63 -8.83 -11.42
CA SER A 94 -6.57 -9.39 -12.25
C SER A 94 -5.91 -10.64 -11.67
N ARG A 95 -6.41 -11.18 -10.57
CA ARG A 95 -5.97 -12.49 -10.07
C ARG A 95 -6.17 -13.55 -11.15
N ASP A 96 -5.21 -14.46 -11.26
CA ASP A 96 -5.18 -15.53 -12.30
C ASP A 96 -5.14 -15.04 -13.77
N ASN A 97 -4.94 -13.74 -14.00
CA ASN A 97 -4.81 -13.21 -15.36
C ASN A 97 -3.40 -13.44 -15.91
N SER A 98 -3.21 -14.55 -16.60
CA SER A 98 -1.93 -14.91 -17.26
C SER A 98 -1.47 -13.88 -18.31
N ALA A 99 -2.34 -12.96 -18.74
CA ALA A 99 -2.03 -11.90 -19.71
C ALA A 99 -1.59 -10.59 -19.07
N LEU A 100 -1.53 -10.52 -17.71
CA LEU A 100 -1.08 -9.30 -17.01
C LEU A 100 0.28 -8.84 -17.54
N SER A 101 0.35 -7.58 -17.99
CA SER A 101 1.60 -7.00 -18.49
C SER A 101 2.45 -6.41 -17.36
N LEU A 102 3.75 -6.21 -17.63
CA LEU A 102 4.63 -5.48 -16.70
C LEU A 102 4.11 -4.05 -16.44
N ALA A 103 3.52 -3.39 -17.44
CA ALA A 103 2.93 -2.06 -17.28
C ALA A 103 1.71 -2.08 -16.36
N ASP A 104 0.87 -3.12 -16.42
CA ASP A 104 -0.27 -3.29 -15.51
C ASP A 104 0.19 -3.56 -14.09
N TYR A 105 1.20 -4.42 -13.91
CA TYR A 105 1.84 -4.64 -12.61
C TYR A 105 2.39 -3.34 -12.02
N GLN A 106 3.15 -2.55 -12.79
CA GLN A 106 3.69 -1.27 -12.34
C GLN A 106 2.57 -0.30 -11.92
N ARG A 107 1.46 -0.29 -12.66
CA ARG A 107 0.29 0.52 -12.30
C ARG A 107 -0.32 0.04 -10.99
N GLN A 108 -0.47 -1.26 -10.79
CA GLN A 108 -1.04 -1.84 -9.57
C GLN A 108 -0.21 -1.49 -8.34
N ILE A 109 1.11 -1.74 -8.34
CA ILE A 109 1.98 -1.42 -7.20
C ILE A 109 2.07 0.07 -6.92
N ARG A 110 2.00 0.91 -7.97
CA ARG A 110 1.92 2.35 -7.81
C ARG A 110 0.66 2.75 -7.06
N MET A 111 -0.50 2.26 -7.47
CA MET A 111 -1.79 2.64 -6.90
C MET A 111 -2.01 2.00 -5.52
N LYS A 112 -1.71 0.71 -5.35
CA LYS A 112 -1.95 0.00 -4.09
C LYS A 112 -0.99 0.42 -2.98
N THR A 113 0.30 0.59 -3.30
CA THR A 113 1.36 0.78 -2.30
C THR A 113 2.02 2.15 -2.39
N ALA A 114 2.57 2.52 -3.55
CA ALA A 114 3.46 3.67 -3.64
C ALA A 114 2.75 5.01 -3.43
N VAL A 115 1.47 5.13 -3.77
CA VAL A 115 0.69 6.36 -3.59
C VAL A 115 0.56 6.77 -2.13
N LEU A 116 0.55 5.84 -1.19
CA LEU A 116 0.50 6.16 0.23
C LEU A 116 1.84 6.66 0.76
N PHE A 117 2.97 6.11 0.27
CA PHE A 117 4.31 6.67 0.52
C PHE A 117 4.46 8.08 -0.04
N GLU A 118 3.95 8.31 -1.27
CA GLU A 118 3.89 9.65 -1.87
C GLU A 118 3.11 10.61 -0.97
N ALA A 119 1.91 10.21 -0.54
CA ALA A 119 1.05 11.03 0.31
C ALA A 119 1.71 11.35 1.66
N ALA A 120 2.36 10.38 2.30
CA ALA A 120 3.07 10.56 3.56
C ALA A 120 4.17 11.63 3.45
N CYS A 121 5.03 11.53 2.42
CA CYS A 121 6.09 12.50 2.17
C CYS A 121 5.54 13.88 1.81
N ARG A 122 4.47 13.93 1.00
CA ARG A 122 3.81 15.18 0.60
C ARG A 122 3.14 15.88 1.79
N VAL A 123 2.43 15.14 2.64
CA VAL A 123 1.80 15.66 3.86
C VAL A 123 2.85 16.19 4.82
N GLY A 124 3.93 15.43 5.07
CA GLY A 124 5.01 15.87 5.94
C GLY A 124 5.64 17.19 5.48
N ALA A 125 5.97 17.31 4.19
CA ALA A 125 6.54 18.51 3.62
C ALA A 125 5.55 19.70 3.62
N LEU A 126 4.26 19.45 3.33
CA LEU A 126 3.21 20.45 3.36
C LEU A 126 3.02 21.04 4.76
N VAL A 127 2.89 20.18 5.76
CA VAL A 127 2.67 20.58 7.17
C VAL A 127 3.90 21.27 7.77
N ALA A 128 5.10 20.88 7.34
CA ALA A 128 6.34 21.55 7.70
C ALA A 128 6.50 22.93 7.04
N GLY A 129 5.57 23.35 6.17
CA GLY A 129 5.58 24.67 5.54
C GLY A 129 6.61 24.83 4.43
N TYR A 130 7.07 23.74 3.81
CA TYR A 130 8.03 23.81 2.72
C TYR A 130 7.42 24.44 1.46
N PRO A 131 8.24 25.12 0.62
CA PRO A 131 7.83 25.60 -0.71
C PRO A 131 7.34 24.46 -1.59
N GLN A 132 6.44 24.76 -2.55
CA GLN A 132 5.80 23.76 -3.40
C GLN A 132 6.81 22.86 -4.13
N VAL A 133 7.94 23.39 -4.60
CA VAL A 133 9.01 22.63 -5.28
C VAL A 133 9.59 21.53 -4.38
N HIS A 134 9.75 21.80 -3.09
CA HIS A 134 10.23 20.78 -2.13
C HIS A 134 9.14 19.78 -1.78
N ILE A 135 7.88 20.22 -1.67
CA ILE A 135 6.73 19.31 -1.48
C ILE A 135 6.64 18.31 -2.63
N ASP A 136 6.81 18.78 -3.86
CA ASP A 136 6.76 17.91 -5.05
C ASP A 136 7.97 16.97 -5.14
N ALA A 137 9.16 17.42 -4.75
CA ALA A 137 10.35 16.57 -4.66
C ALA A 137 10.20 15.48 -3.59
N CYS A 138 9.69 15.82 -2.40
CA CYS A 138 9.40 14.85 -1.35
C CYS A 138 8.35 13.83 -1.79
N ALA A 139 7.31 14.28 -2.47
CA ALA A 139 6.29 13.41 -3.02
C ALA A 139 6.86 12.42 -4.06
N ALA A 140 7.69 12.92 -5.00
CA ALA A 140 8.37 12.06 -5.97
C ALA A 140 9.28 11.03 -5.29
N PHE A 141 10.03 11.44 -4.27
CA PHE A 141 10.83 10.52 -3.46
C PHE A 141 9.97 9.43 -2.83
N GLY A 142 8.86 9.80 -2.16
CA GLY A 142 7.94 8.85 -1.55
C GLY A 142 7.38 7.85 -2.57
N LEU A 143 6.97 8.34 -3.75
CA LEU A 143 6.47 7.48 -4.83
C LEU A 143 7.50 6.42 -5.26
N HIS A 144 8.74 6.84 -5.53
CA HIS A 144 9.79 5.90 -5.94
C HIS A 144 10.19 4.95 -4.83
N LEU A 145 10.22 5.42 -3.59
CA LEU A 145 10.47 4.57 -2.41
C LEU A 145 9.39 3.48 -2.29
N GLY A 146 8.10 3.85 -2.43
CA GLY A 146 7.00 2.89 -2.34
C GLY A 146 7.01 1.85 -3.47
N ILE A 147 7.38 2.25 -4.69
CA ILE A 147 7.57 1.31 -5.81
C ILE A 147 8.71 0.33 -5.49
N ALA A 148 9.86 0.84 -5.06
CA ALA A 148 11.02 0.01 -4.71
C ALA A 148 10.70 -0.94 -3.53
N TYR A 149 9.96 -0.45 -2.54
CA TYR A 149 9.52 -1.25 -1.40
C TYR A 149 8.65 -2.43 -1.84
N GLN A 150 7.66 -2.20 -2.71
CA GLN A 150 6.79 -3.28 -3.19
C GLN A 150 7.56 -4.29 -4.04
N MET A 151 8.43 -3.82 -4.93
CA MET A 151 9.30 -4.73 -5.70
C MET A 151 10.16 -5.60 -4.78
N TYR A 152 10.71 -5.03 -3.72
CA TYR A 152 11.48 -5.77 -2.72
C TYR A 152 10.62 -6.79 -1.96
N ASP A 153 9.40 -6.40 -1.55
CA ASP A 153 8.47 -7.30 -0.86
C ASP A 153 8.10 -8.53 -1.73
N ASP A 154 7.87 -8.32 -3.02
CA ASP A 154 7.62 -9.39 -3.99
C ASP A 154 8.80 -10.39 -4.10
N PHE A 155 10.05 -9.88 -4.01
CA PHE A 155 11.23 -10.74 -3.99
C PHE A 155 11.37 -11.49 -2.67
N VAL A 156 11.07 -10.85 -1.55
CA VAL A 156 11.10 -11.48 -0.22
C VAL A 156 10.10 -12.63 -0.15
N ASP A 157 8.89 -12.45 -0.66
CA ASP A 157 7.86 -13.51 -0.67
C ASP A 157 8.28 -14.75 -1.45
N LEU A 158 9.12 -14.56 -2.48
CA LEU A 158 9.60 -15.67 -3.31
C LEU A 158 10.88 -16.36 -2.79
N LEU A 159 11.79 -15.60 -2.14
CA LEU A 159 13.18 -16.04 -1.94
C LEU A 159 13.55 -16.31 -0.48
N GLN A 160 12.73 -15.92 0.49
CA GLN A 160 13.06 -16.08 1.91
C GLN A 160 12.30 -17.23 2.57
N ASP A 161 12.86 -17.73 3.69
CA ASP A 161 12.20 -18.69 4.56
C ASP A 161 11.27 -17.95 5.53
N ASP A 162 10.10 -18.52 5.83
CA ASP A 162 9.07 -17.97 6.74
C ASP A 162 9.65 -17.45 8.07
N ALA A 163 10.60 -18.18 8.65
CA ALA A 163 11.21 -17.85 9.92
C ALA A 163 12.01 -16.53 9.92
N LYS A 164 12.52 -16.10 8.74
CA LYS A 164 13.29 -14.85 8.58
C LYS A 164 12.40 -13.68 8.19
N ALA A 165 11.30 -13.95 7.48
CA ALA A 165 10.42 -12.90 6.98
C ALA A 165 9.42 -12.41 8.05
N GLY A 166 9.18 -13.17 9.12
CA GLY A 166 8.20 -12.85 10.16
C GLY A 166 6.74 -12.89 9.66
N LYS A 167 6.51 -13.45 8.48
CA LYS A 167 5.20 -13.67 7.84
C LYS A 167 5.21 -14.99 7.07
N THR A 168 4.05 -15.56 6.81
CA THR A 168 3.91 -16.71 5.89
C THR A 168 4.24 -16.24 4.48
N LEU A 169 5.16 -16.94 3.82
CA LEU A 169 5.62 -16.64 2.45
C LEU A 169 4.92 -17.54 1.43
N GLY A 170 5.08 -17.19 0.13
CA GLY A 170 4.44 -17.92 -0.96
C GLY A 170 2.94 -17.72 -1.06
N THR A 171 2.39 -16.80 -0.28
CA THR A 171 0.96 -16.50 -0.26
C THR A 171 0.50 -15.82 -1.53
N ASP A 172 1.36 -15.03 -2.16
CA ASP A 172 1.06 -14.33 -3.41
C ASP A 172 0.80 -15.33 -4.55
N ALA A 173 1.66 -16.33 -4.71
CA ALA A 173 1.45 -17.39 -5.68
C ALA A 173 0.18 -18.21 -5.39
N ALA A 174 -0.06 -18.57 -4.12
CA ALA A 174 -1.23 -19.33 -3.70
C ALA A 174 -2.55 -18.55 -3.92
N SER A 175 -2.51 -17.21 -3.85
CA SER A 175 -3.67 -16.32 -4.09
C SER A 175 -3.85 -15.91 -5.56
N GLY A 176 -3.04 -16.44 -6.49
CA GLY A 176 -3.11 -16.10 -7.91
C GLY A 176 -2.58 -14.70 -8.27
N LYS A 177 -1.83 -14.06 -7.38
CA LYS A 177 -1.16 -12.80 -7.67
C LYS A 177 0.08 -13.06 -8.53
N LEU A 178 0.26 -12.29 -9.61
CA LEU A 178 1.46 -12.29 -10.42
C LEU A 178 2.41 -11.19 -9.94
N THR A 179 3.48 -11.59 -9.26
CA THR A 179 4.53 -10.69 -8.75
C THR A 179 5.59 -10.39 -9.82
N LEU A 180 6.44 -9.38 -9.58
CA LEU A 180 7.48 -9.01 -10.52
C LEU A 180 8.39 -10.17 -10.94
N PRO A 181 8.93 -11.00 -10.02
CA PRO A 181 9.77 -12.13 -10.41
C PRO A 181 9.05 -13.13 -11.33
N MET A 182 7.78 -13.42 -11.05
CA MET A 182 6.96 -14.34 -11.86
C MET A 182 6.72 -13.80 -13.28
N LEU A 183 6.44 -12.49 -13.39
CA LEU A 183 6.25 -11.83 -14.69
C LEU A 183 7.52 -11.85 -15.52
N LEU A 184 8.67 -11.55 -14.93
CA LEU A 184 9.97 -11.57 -15.60
C LEU A 184 10.34 -12.98 -16.09
N GLU A 185 10.14 -13.99 -15.25
CA GLU A 185 10.40 -15.39 -15.65
C GLU A 185 9.45 -15.87 -16.75
N ARG A 186 8.17 -15.53 -16.66
CA ARG A 186 7.19 -15.83 -17.72
C ARG A 186 7.60 -15.21 -19.06
N ASP A 187 7.99 -13.93 -19.04
CA ASP A 187 8.31 -13.21 -20.27
C ASP A 187 9.65 -13.68 -20.86
N ARG A 188 10.62 -14.09 -20.00
CA ARG A 188 11.85 -14.76 -20.44
C ARG A 188 11.54 -16.08 -21.16
N ARG A 189 10.71 -16.95 -20.56
CA ARG A 189 10.32 -18.23 -21.19
C ARG A 189 9.61 -18.06 -22.54
N LYS A 190 8.74 -17.03 -22.66
CA LYS A 190 8.10 -16.70 -23.92
C LYS A 190 9.11 -16.29 -25.00
N ALA A 191 10.10 -15.50 -24.64
CA ALA A 191 11.16 -15.08 -25.57
C ALA A 191 12.01 -16.27 -26.03
N ASP A 192 12.36 -17.18 -25.11
CA ASP A 192 13.14 -18.39 -25.44
C ASP A 192 12.39 -19.29 -26.48
N ILE A 193 11.07 -19.53 -26.25
CA ILE A 193 10.24 -20.34 -27.18
C ILE A 193 10.12 -19.69 -28.57
N LEU A 194 10.08 -18.37 -28.66
CA LEU A 194 9.97 -17.65 -29.95
C LEU A 194 11.30 -17.58 -30.72
N SER A 195 12.42 -17.91 -30.08
CA SER A 195 13.76 -17.92 -30.67
C SER A 195 14.20 -19.27 -31.21
N GLU A 196 13.46 -20.34 -30.88
CA GLU A 196 13.60 -21.69 -31.44
C GLU A 196 12.78 -21.88 -32.73
#